data_4aa377cf70c827f303e92db9c3d07ee1
#
_entry.id   4aa377cf70c827f303e92db9c3d07ee1
#
_cell.length_a   1.000
_cell.length_b   1.000
_cell.length_c   1.000
_cell.angle_alpha   90.00
_cell.angle_beta   90.00
_cell.angle_gamma   90.00
#
_symmetry.space_group_name_H-M   'P 1'
#
loop_
_entity.id
_entity.type
_entity.pdbx_description
1 polymer ?
#
loop_
_entity_poly.entity_id
_entity_poly.type
_entity_poly.pdbx_seq_one_letter_code
_entity_poly.pdbx_strand_id
1 'polypeptide(L)'
;MSTGGFRDRIWRTVEGTIDPFSDTDREVLPADAWRFILYFANQAKGAFLLLLVTGGLAGAVDAAMYWSVGWLIDLLDKSSPAALLRDHWLALVGLLFLILVVRAVIMIASAIVEQQVVVPGFYSMVRWQAFRRVIQQPYGFYQNDFAGRIATKIMQGGEAVGDFIINVLQTMWSFLTFLILAITILVSLDPLMGVVVALWFAGYAGIVWFLLPEMRRAGRETADQRSVFNGRLVDAFTNIVAVKLFDSGKREHAYIRDGLEGFLTAVVRLTRAITTVRSSVAILNGIMMSLIAVIAVLNWTTGHISTGAIAAALGLVFRLNQMSGWMMFNINGLVRNYATIQDATRTISVTPAIRDSENAVAMPRSSGDIRFENVSFHYGKEGGVIDNLNLHIRPGERVALVGPSGAGKTTVVNLMLRLFDVEKGRILIDGRDIRDLTQASLRAQFGVVSQEAMLMHRSIRDNIGYGREGASDAEIVEAARRAAAHDFIVDVEDPRGRKGYEAQVGERGVKLSGGQRQRVAIARMMLKDAPILILDEATSALDSEVEAAIQDNLYQLMEGKTVLAIAHRLSTIAALDRLVVMDKGRIVEEGTHDELVALDGLYARLWKRQSGGFLFNEQDPLDETRAAE
;
A
#
# COMPACT_ATOMS: atom_id res chain seq x y z
N MET A 1 -29.62 -4.31 -16.24
CA MET A 1 -28.90 -3.69 -17.37
C MET A 1 -29.72 -2.49 -17.85
N SER A 2 -29.43 -1.28 -17.35
CA SER A 2 -30.15 -0.07 -17.75
C SER A 2 -29.59 0.41 -19.08
N THR A 3 -30.47 0.72 -20.00
CA THR A 3 -30.19 1.32 -21.33
C THR A 3 -29.54 2.68 -21.13
N GLY A 4 -28.21 2.71 -21.02
CA GLY A 4 -27.45 3.93 -20.93
C GLY A 4 -27.65 4.75 -22.21
N GLY A 5 -28.14 6.00 -22.08
CA GLY A 5 -28.35 6.94 -23.19
C GLY A 5 -27.05 7.25 -23.93
N PHE A 6 -27.14 7.97 -25.05
CA PHE A 6 -26.00 8.45 -25.87
C PHE A 6 -24.87 9.07 -25.03
N ARG A 7 -25.23 9.81 -23.99
CA ARG A 7 -24.32 10.44 -23.03
C ARG A 7 -23.47 9.42 -22.26
N ASP A 8 -24.05 8.31 -21.78
CA ASP A 8 -23.34 7.26 -21.06
C ASP A 8 -22.37 6.49 -21.96
N ARG A 9 -22.68 6.39 -23.26
CA ARG A 9 -21.79 5.76 -24.23
C ARG A 9 -20.52 6.59 -24.45
N ILE A 10 -20.67 7.93 -24.57
CA ILE A 10 -19.53 8.85 -24.71
C ILE A 10 -18.63 8.76 -23.48
N TRP A 11 -19.20 8.83 -22.28
CA TRP A 11 -18.43 8.76 -21.05
C TRP A 11 -17.66 7.44 -20.94
N ARG A 12 -18.29 6.29 -21.20
CA ARG A 12 -17.61 4.99 -21.20
C ARG A 12 -16.46 4.91 -22.21
N THR A 13 -16.58 5.55 -23.36
CA THR A 13 -15.49 5.58 -24.35
C THR A 13 -14.31 6.40 -23.84
N VAL A 14 -14.58 7.55 -23.21
CA VAL A 14 -13.55 8.43 -22.64
C VAL A 14 -12.88 7.76 -21.43
N GLU A 15 -13.66 7.24 -20.51
CA GLU A 15 -13.19 6.53 -19.31
C GLU A 15 -12.41 5.25 -19.65
N GLY A 16 -12.77 4.57 -20.75
CA GLY A 16 -12.07 3.38 -21.26
C GLY A 16 -10.77 3.66 -22.03
N THR A 17 -10.32 4.91 -22.12
CA THR A 17 -9.07 5.28 -22.83
C THR A 17 -7.82 4.67 -22.19
N ILE A 18 -7.81 4.51 -20.88
CA ILE A 18 -6.77 3.82 -20.13
C ILE A 18 -7.42 2.64 -19.43
N ASP A 19 -6.96 1.42 -19.74
CA ASP A 19 -7.38 0.23 -19.04
C ASP A 19 -6.69 0.18 -17.66
N PRO A 20 -7.44 0.31 -16.55
CA PRO A 20 -6.86 0.27 -15.21
C PRO A 20 -6.28 -1.09 -14.83
N PHE A 21 -6.65 -2.16 -15.52
CA PHE A 21 -6.18 -3.53 -15.28
C PHE A 21 -5.08 -3.98 -16.25
N SER A 22 -4.63 -3.06 -17.14
CA SER A 22 -3.52 -3.33 -18.04
C SER A 22 -2.27 -3.73 -17.26
N ASP A 23 -1.55 -4.70 -17.76
CA ASP A 23 -0.29 -5.15 -17.21
C ASP A 23 0.82 -5.15 -18.26
N THR A 24 2.04 -5.10 -17.78
CA THR A 24 3.22 -5.17 -18.63
C THR A 24 4.07 -6.36 -18.16
N ASP A 25 4.81 -6.97 -19.10
CA ASP A 25 5.66 -8.14 -18.84
C ASP A 25 6.86 -7.85 -17.93
N ARG A 26 7.01 -6.65 -17.41
CA ARG A 26 8.10 -6.34 -16.48
C ARG A 26 7.84 -6.96 -15.12
N GLU A 27 8.70 -7.84 -14.69
CA GLU A 27 8.65 -8.45 -13.36
C GLU A 27 8.93 -7.46 -12.22
N VAL A 28 9.83 -6.49 -12.43
CA VAL A 28 10.25 -5.51 -11.40
C VAL A 28 10.05 -4.10 -11.91
N LEU A 29 9.36 -3.29 -11.12
CA LEU A 29 9.16 -1.87 -11.39
C LEU A 29 10.45 -1.08 -11.11
N PRO A 30 10.69 0.08 -11.78
CA PRO A 30 11.88 0.89 -11.55
C PRO A 30 11.98 1.37 -10.10
N ALA A 31 13.14 1.19 -9.47
CA ALA A 31 13.37 1.61 -8.08
C ALA A 31 13.62 3.12 -7.93
N ASP A 32 14.14 3.77 -8.99
CA ASP A 32 14.34 5.22 -9.04
C ASP A 32 13.01 5.92 -9.32
N ALA A 33 12.66 6.92 -8.48
CA ALA A 33 11.37 7.61 -8.56
C ALA A 33 11.14 8.30 -9.92
N TRP A 34 12.19 8.86 -10.53
CA TRP A 34 12.06 9.52 -11.83
C TRP A 34 11.81 8.52 -12.95
N ARG A 35 12.55 7.41 -12.95
CA ARG A 35 12.33 6.30 -13.90
C ARG A 35 10.96 5.66 -13.70
N PHE A 36 10.49 5.59 -12.47
CA PHE A 36 9.15 5.10 -12.13
C PHE A 36 8.06 5.99 -12.73
N ILE A 37 8.16 7.33 -12.56
CA ILE A 37 7.24 8.28 -13.16
C ILE A 37 7.22 8.14 -14.69
N LEU A 38 8.40 8.13 -15.33
CA LEU A 38 8.52 8.00 -16.79
C LEU A 38 7.99 6.65 -17.31
N TYR A 39 8.20 5.57 -16.57
CA TYR A 39 7.70 4.25 -16.92
C TYR A 39 6.17 4.23 -17.03
N PHE A 40 5.48 4.80 -16.04
CA PHE A 40 4.02 4.90 -16.07
C PHE A 40 3.51 5.96 -17.04
N ALA A 41 4.18 7.12 -17.13
CA ALA A 41 3.82 8.16 -18.11
C ALA A 41 3.81 7.64 -19.56
N ASN A 42 4.77 6.78 -19.91
CA ASN A 42 4.84 6.18 -21.24
C ASN A 42 3.65 5.25 -21.56
N GLN A 43 2.99 4.67 -20.57
CA GLN A 43 1.81 3.84 -20.78
C GLN A 43 0.56 4.65 -21.11
N ALA A 44 0.53 5.94 -20.74
CA ALA A 44 -0.59 6.86 -20.95
C ALA A 44 -0.18 8.13 -21.73
N LYS A 45 0.86 8.01 -22.59
CA LYS A 45 1.46 9.16 -23.32
C LYS A 45 0.46 10.01 -24.12
N GLY A 46 -0.58 9.41 -24.66
CA GLY A 46 -1.62 10.13 -25.42
C GLY A 46 -2.40 11.11 -24.54
N ALA A 47 -2.83 10.66 -23.35
CA ALA A 47 -3.53 11.52 -22.39
C ALA A 47 -2.62 12.65 -21.88
N PHE A 48 -1.36 12.35 -21.55
CA PHE A 48 -0.41 13.35 -21.07
C PHE A 48 0.05 14.33 -22.15
N LEU A 49 0.15 13.90 -23.42
CA LEU A 49 0.40 14.80 -24.53
C LEU A 49 -0.76 15.80 -24.71
N LEU A 50 -2.01 15.34 -24.56
CA LEU A 50 -3.16 16.21 -24.62
C LEU A 50 -3.20 17.21 -23.46
N LEU A 51 -2.81 16.79 -22.23
CA LEU A 51 -2.65 17.70 -21.09
C LEU A 51 -1.54 18.74 -21.33
N LEU A 52 -0.43 18.34 -21.92
CA LEU A 52 0.66 19.26 -22.29
C LEU A 52 0.17 20.32 -23.29
N VAL A 53 -0.55 19.89 -24.33
CA VAL A 53 -1.09 20.81 -25.35
C VAL A 53 -2.14 21.74 -24.74
N THR A 54 -3.11 21.21 -23.99
CA THR A 54 -4.15 22.03 -23.36
C THR A 54 -3.59 22.96 -22.29
N GLY A 55 -2.58 22.54 -21.52
CA GLY A 55 -1.89 23.38 -20.55
C GLY A 55 -1.16 24.57 -21.22
N GLY A 56 -0.43 24.31 -22.30
CA GLY A 56 0.23 25.38 -23.06
C GLY A 56 -0.78 26.35 -23.70
N LEU A 57 -1.84 25.82 -24.32
CA LEU A 57 -2.89 26.64 -24.89
C LEU A 57 -3.64 27.47 -23.83
N ALA A 58 -3.86 26.93 -22.64
CA ALA A 58 -4.47 27.68 -21.55
C ALA A 58 -3.63 28.91 -21.15
N GLY A 59 -2.32 28.72 -21.00
CA GLY A 59 -1.40 29.84 -20.74
C GLY A 59 -1.37 30.88 -21.86
N ALA A 60 -1.41 30.42 -23.12
CA ALA A 60 -1.43 31.30 -24.29
C ALA A 60 -2.74 32.10 -24.40
N VAL A 61 -3.88 31.45 -24.19
CA VAL A 61 -5.20 32.13 -24.22
C VAL A 61 -5.32 33.13 -23.07
N ASP A 62 -4.84 32.80 -21.87
CA ASP A 62 -4.83 33.74 -20.75
C ASP A 62 -4.00 35.00 -21.12
N ALA A 63 -2.81 34.87 -21.72
CA ALA A 63 -2.00 36.01 -22.15
C ALA A 63 -2.70 36.84 -23.26
N ALA A 64 -3.27 36.15 -24.25
CA ALA A 64 -4.00 36.78 -25.33
C ALA A 64 -5.25 37.57 -24.84
N MET A 65 -5.91 37.08 -23.80
CA MET A 65 -7.05 37.79 -23.19
C MET A 65 -6.63 39.14 -22.61
N TYR A 66 -5.53 39.21 -21.83
CA TYR A 66 -5.05 40.47 -21.28
C TYR A 66 -4.56 41.46 -22.35
N TRP A 67 -3.89 40.96 -23.40
CA TRP A 67 -3.52 41.76 -24.56
C TRP A 67 -4.75 42.29 -25.28
N SER A 68 -5.79 41.48 -25.49
CA SER A 68 -7.04 41.88 -26.19
C SER A 68 -7.87 42.88 -25.40
N VAL A 69 -7.81 42.87 -24.05
CA VAL A 69 -8.41 43.93 -23.24
C VAL A 69 -7.76 45.27 -23.52
N GLY A 70 -6.44 45.32 -23.59
CA GLY A 70 -5.73 46.55 -23.95
C GLY A 70 -6.09 47.01 -25.36
N TRP A 71 -6.08 46.13 -26.33
CA TRP A 71 -6.51 46.42 -27.67
C TRP A 71 -7.95 46.97 -27.73
N LEU A 72 -8.89 46.40 -26.96
CA LEU A 72 -10.28 46.89 -26.89
C LEU A 72 -10.35 48.29 -26.33
N ILE A 73 -9.59 48.62 -25.30
CA ILE A 73 -9.53 49.99 -24.72
C ILE A 73 -9.02 50.99 -25.74
N ASP A 74 -7.96 50.67 -26.49
CA ASP A 74 -7.44 51.52 -27.53
C ASP A 74 -8.43 51.73 -28.68
N LEU A 75 -9.21 50.69 -28.99
CA LEU A 75 -10.28 50.75 -29.98
C LEU A 75 -11.43 51.66 -29.55
N LEU A 76 -11.81 51.58 -28.28
CA LEU A 76 -12.85 52.44 -27.66
C LEU A 76 -12.42 53.91 -27.62
N ASP A 77 -11.14 54.16 -27.35
CA ASP A 77 -10.59 55.54 -27.27
C ASP A 77 -10.53 56.23 -28.66
N LYS A 78 -10.29 55.44 -29.72
CA LYS A 78 -10.14 55.94 -31.10
C LYS A 78 -11.42 55.96 -31.92
N SER A 79 -12.50 55.29 -31.49
CA SER A 79 -13.70 55.07 -32.32
C SER A 79 -14.94 55.72 -31.69
N SER A 80 -15.83 56.30 -32.53
CA SER A 80 -17.16 56.66 -32.06
C SER A 80 -18.01 55.40 -31.84
N PRO A 81 -19.04 55.44 -30.96
CA PRO A 81 -19.85 54.25 -30.66
C PRO A 81 -20.53 53.63 -31.93
N ALA A 82 -20.95 54.47 -32.88
CA ALA A 82 -21.56 54.01 -34.13
C ALA A 82 -20.54 53.40 -35.12
N ALA A 83 -19.34 54.00 -35.22
CA ALA A 83 -18.27 53.47 -36.05
C ALA A 83 -17.69 52.17 -35.49
N LEU A 84 -17.60 52.03 -34.18
CA LEU A 84 -17.11 50.81 -33.50
C LEU A 84 -17.90 49.57 -33.96
N LEU A 85 -19.22 49.63 -33.89
CA LEU A 85 -20.09 48.50 -34.25
C LEU A 85 -20.12 48.24 -35.76
N ARG A 86 -19.98 49.29 -36.58
CA ARG A 86 -20.00 49.14 -38.03
C ARG A 86 -18.69 48.60 -38.59
N ASP A 87 -17.56 49.14 -38.15
CA ASP A 87 -16.26 48.92 -38.78
C ASP A 87 -15.42 47.83 -38.09
N HIS A 88 -15.70 47.49 -36.78
CA HIS A 88 -14.93 46.55 -36.00
C HIS A 88 -15.74 45.40 -35.38
N TRP A 89 -16.99 45.17 -35.83
CA TRP A 89 -17.85 44.12 -35.27
C TRP A 89 -17.23 42.72 -35.36
N LEU A 90 -16.51 42.39 -36.46
CA LEU A 90 -15.83 41.10 -36.63
C LEU A 90 -14.76 40.87 -35.54
N ALA A 91 -14.01 41.92 -35.20
CA ALA A 91 -12.99 41.83 -34.16
C ALA A 91 -13.60 41.66 -32.75
N LEU A 92 -14.74 42.33 -32.47
CA LEU A 92 -15.50 42.16 -31.23
C LEU A 92 -16.08 40.75 -31.12
N VAL A 93 -16.65 40.22 -32.23
CA VAL A 93 -17.11 38.82 -32.29
C VAL A 93 -15.94 37.86 -32.11
N GLY A 94 -14.77 38.13 -32.72
CA GLY A 94 -13.55 37.32 -32.51
C GLY A 94 -13.09 37.28 -31.06
N LEU A 95 -13.15 38.41 -30.36
CA LEU A 95 -12.82 38.49 -28.93
C LEU A 95 -13.83 37.68 -28.08
N LEU A 96 -15.12 37.84 -28.36
CA LEU A 96 -16.16 37.02 -27.69
C LEU A 96 -15.98 35.54 -27.97
N PHE A 97 -15.64 35.17 -29.21
CA PHE A 97 -15.35 33.81 -29.60
C PHE A 97 -14.12 33.24 -28.84
N LEU A 98 -13.06 34.03 -28.73
CA LEU A 98 -11.86 33.64 -27.96
C LEU A 98 -12.20 33.34 -26.48
N ILE A 99 -12.96 34.23 -25.86
CA ILE A 99 -13.28 34.12 -24.44
C ILE A 99 -14.31 33.00 -24.17
N LEU A 100 -15.39 32.99 -24.94
CA LEU A 100 -16.53 32.10 -24.69
C LEU A 100 -16.32 30.69 -25.24
N VAL A 101 -15.71 30.57 -26.43
CA VAL A 101 -15.59 29.28 -27.12
C VAL A 101 -14.20 28.68 -26.95
N VAL A 102 -13.16 29.38 -27.42
CA VAL A 102 -11.79 28.80 -27.45
C VAL A 102 -11.32 28.45 -26.03
N ARG A 103 -11.46 29.40 -25.11
CA ARG A 103 -11.07 29.18 -23.70
C ARG A 103 -11.88 28.07 -23.06
N ALA A 104 -13.20 28.06 -23.26
CA ALA A 104 -14.08 27.04 -22.70
C ALA A 104 -13.75 25.64 -23.25
N VAL A 105 -13.51 25.51 -24.55
CA VAL A 105 -13.13 24.22 -25.16
C VAL A 105 -11.83 23.68 -24.60
N ILE A 106 -10.80 24.53 -24.45
CA ILE A 106 -9.51 24.12 -23.87
C ILE A 106 -9.69 23.67 -22.42
N MET A 107 -10.43 24.44 -21.61
CA MET A 107 -10.69 24.11 -20.21
C MET A 107 -11.50 22.82 -20.05
N ILE A 108 -12.53 22.63 -20.87
CA ILE A 108 -13.36 21.41 -20.86
C ILE A 108 -12.53 20.21 -21.31
N ALA A 109 -11.76 20.33 -22.38
CA ALA A 109 -10.91 19.24 -22.87
C ALA A 109 -9.87 18.82 -21.78
N SER A 110 -9.22 19.80 -21.16
CA SER A 110 -8.29 19.56 -20.06
C SER A 110 -8.97 18.85 -18.88
N ALA A 111 -10.13 19.36 -18.44
CA ALA A 111 -10.89 18.79 -17.34
C ALA A 111 -11.37 17.35 -17.62
N ILE A 112 -11.80 17.06 -18.85
CA ILE A 112 -12.21 15.71 -19.26
C ILE A 112 -11.02 14.75 -19.15
N VAL A 113 -9.87 15.13 -19.70
CA VAL A 113 -8.68 14.26 -19.66
C VAL A 113 -8.22 14.03 -18.24
N GLU A 114 -8.15 15.08 -17.44
CA GLU A 114 -7.75 14.97 -16.03
C GLU A 114 -8.74 14.12 -15.23
N GLN A 115 -10.03 14.49 -15.22
CA GLN A 115 -11.01 13.93 -14.28
C GLN A 115 -11.63 12.62 -14.75
N GLN A 116 -11.68 12.35 -16.06
CA GLN A 116 -12.35 11.15 -16.59
C GLN A 116 -11.37 10.10 -17.14
N VAL A 117 -10.15 10.51 -17.52
CA VAL A 117 -9.15 9.57 -18.07
C VAL A 117 -8.04 9.29 -17.07
N VAL A 118 -7.39 10.35 -16.53
CA VAL A 118 -6.21 10.16 -15.67
C VAL A 118 -6.63 9.71 -14.27
N VAL A 119 -7.56 10.38 -13.62
CA VAL A 119 -7.94 10.07 -12.24
C VAL A 119 -8.50 8.63 -12.11
N PRO A 120 -9.53 8.19 -12.85
CA PRO A 120 -10.04 6.83 -12.72
C PRO A 120 -9.15 5.76 -13.39
N GLY A 121 -8.62 6.05 -14.58
CA GLY A 121 -7.86 5.08 -15.37
C GLY A 121 -6.41 4.96 -14.93
N PHE A 122 -5.64 6.04 -15.03
CA PHE A 122 -4.19 6.01 -14.79
C PHE A 122 -3.84 5.73 -13.31
N TYR A 123 -4.49 6.38 -12.33
CA TYR A 123 -4.22 6.12 -10.91
C TYR A 123 -4.50 4.67 -10.56
N SER A 124 -5.60 4.12 -11.08
CA SER A 124 -5.98 2.73 -10.84
C SER A 124 -5.03 1.75 -11.52
N MET A 125 -4.53 2.06 -12.71
CA MET A 125 -3.53 1.27 -13.43
C MET A 125 -2.22 1.18 -12.62
N VAL A 126 -1.72 2.31 -12.11
CA VAL A 126 -0.51 2.32 -11.26
C VAL A 126 -0.73 1.49 -9.99
N ARG A 127 -1.89 1.64 -9.32
CA ARG A 127 -2.25 0.88 -8.13
C ARG A 127 -2.35 -0.63 -8.41
N TRP A 128 -2.96 -0.99 -9.52
CA TRP A 128 -3.11 -2.39 -9.93
C TRP A 128 -1.76 -3.07 -10.20
N GLN A 129 -0.90 -2.44 -11.00
CA GLN A 129 0.43 -2.96 -11.30
C GLN A 129 1.29 -3.03 -10.04
N ALA A 130 1.23 -2.02 -9.15
CA ALA A 130 1.89 -2.04 -7.86
C ALA A 130 1.39 -3.21 -6.97
N PHE A 131 0.08 -3.40 -6.86
CA PHE A 131 -0.51 -4.50 -6.10
C PHE A 131 -0.04 -5.85 -6.63
N ARG A 132 -0.08 -6.08 -7.95
CA ARG A 132 0.37 -7.33 -8.57
C ARG A 132 1.84 -7.67 -8.28
N ARG A 133 2.70 -6.66 -8.18
CA ARG A 133 4.12 -6.87 -7.85
C ARG A 133 4.34 -7.10 -6.37
N VAL A 134 3.62 -6.38 -5.53
CA VAL A 134 3.73 -6.55 -4.08
C VAL A 134 3.21 -7.91 -3.64
N ILE A 135 2.09 -8.41 -4.17
CA ILE A 135 1.55 -9.73 -3.76
C ILE A 135 2.48 -10.90 -4.08
N GLN A 136 3.41 -10.73 -5.00
CA GLN A 136 4.44 -11.72 -5.35
C GLN A 136 5.65 -11.72 -4.41
N GLN A 137 5.71 -10.79 -3.46
CA GLN A 137 6.80 -10.73 -2.48
C GLN A 137 6.77 -11.95 -1.54
N PRO A 138 7.94 -12.44 -1.11
CA PRO A 138 8.02 -13.56 -0.18
C PRO A 138 7.46 -13.20 1.19
N TYR A 139 7.11 -14.22 1.96
CA TYR A 139 6.50 -14.06 3.30
C TYR A 139 7.30 -13.17 4.24
N GLY A 140 8.64 -13.26 4.23
CA GLY A 140 9.53 -12.42 5.04
C GLY A 140 9.39 -10.92 4.77
N PHE A 141 8.98 -10.51 3.56
CA PHE A 141 8.69 -9.11 3.26
C PHE A 141 7.52 -8.58 4.12
N TYR A 142 6.46 -9.39 4.27
CA TYR A 142 5.27 -9.01 5.04
C TYR A 142 5.47 -9.08 6.55
N GLN A 143 6.43 -9.87 7.03
CA GLN A 143 6.78 -9.90 8.46
C GLN A 143 7.49 -8.62 8.92
N ASN A 144 8.20 -7.95 8.00
CA ASN A 144 9.01 -6.76 8.30
C ASN A 144 8.25 -5.44 8.09
N ASP A 145 7.02 -5.46 7.56
CA ASP A 145 6.22 -4.25 7.34
C ASP A 145 4.73 -4.49 7.68
N PHE A 146 4.06 -3.45 8.17
CA PHE A 146 2.63 -3.54 8.49
C PHE A 146 1.79 -3.54 7.21
N ALA A 147 0.82 -4.45 7.10
CA ALA A 147 -0.07 -4.59 5.95
C ALA A 147 -0.78 -3.26 5.59
N GLY A 148 -1.25 -2.51 6.60
CA GLY A 148 -1.85 -1.19 6.39
C GLY A 148 -0.89 -0.17 5.80
N ARG A 149 0.40 -0.21 6.16
CA ARG A 149 1.43 0.67 5.60
C ARG A 149 1.71 0.34 4.13
N ILE A 150 1.81 -0.95 3.80
CA ILE A 150 1.97 -1.41 2.41
C ILE A 150 0.79 -0.97 1.55
N ALA A 151 -0.45 -1.20 2.03
CA ALA A 151 -1.67 -0.79 1.34
C ALA A 151 -1.72 0.74 1.11
N THR A 152 -1.36 1.53 2.13
CA THR A 152 -1.28 2.99 2.04
C THR A 152 -0.27 3.45 0.99
N LYS A 153 0.92 2.82 0.92
CA LYS A 153 1.95 3.14 -0.08
C LYS A 153 1.49 2.84 -1.51
N ILE A 154 0.77 1.75 -1.73
CA ILE A 154 0.18 1.43 -3.05
C ILE A 154 -0.85 2.49 -3.44
N MET A 155 -1.76 2.83 -2.52
CA MET A 155 -2.84 3.79 -2.79
C MET A 155 -2.31 5.20 -3.05
N GLN A 156 -1.44 5.71 -2.17
CA GLN A 156 -0.86 7.04 -2.29
C GLN A 156 0.17 7.14 -3.41
N GLY A 157 0.94 6.07 -3.68
CA GLY A 157 1.90 6.03 -4.77
C GLY A 157 1.24 6.22 -6.13
N GLY A 158 0.11 5.54 -6.37
CA GLY A 158 -0.65 5.69 -7.61
C GLY A 158 -1.18 7.10 -7.84
N GLU A 159 -1.71 7.72 -6.78
CA GLU A 159 -2.20 9.11 -6.81
C GLU A 159 -1.04 10.11 -7.01
N ALA A 160 0.03 9.97 -6.24
CA ALA A 160 1.17 10.89 -6.30
C ALA A 160 1.86 10.93 -7.67
N VAL A 161 1.92 9.81 -8.41
CA VAL A 161 2.47 9.77 -9.77
C VAL A 161 1.60 10.58 -10.72
N GLY A 162 0.28 10.38 -10.70
CA GLY A 162 -0.63 11.12 -11.56
C GLY A 162 -0.65 12.61 -11.25
N ASP A 163 -0.77 12.96 -9.96
CA ASP A 163 -0.74 14.37 -9.52
C ASP A 163 0.56 15.07 -9.87
N PHE A 164 1.69 14.37 -9.76
CA PHE A 164 2.99 14.92 -10.16
C PHE A 164 3.01 15.27 -11.66
N ILE A 165 2.55 14.35 -12.51
CA ILE A 165 2.54 14.55 -13.97
C ILE A 165 1.54 15.65 -14.35
N ILE A 166 0.32 15.64 -13.80
CA ILE A 166 -0.69 16.68 -14.05
C ILE A 166 -0.14 18.05 -13.64
N ASN A 167 0.44 18.18 -12.46
CA ASN A 167 1.01 19.44 -12.00
C ASN A 167 2.10 19.97 -12.93
N VAL A 168 2.99 19.10 -13.40
CA VAL A 168 4.06 19.50 -14.34
C VAL A 168 3.48 19.91 -15.70
N LEU A 169 2.62 19.08 -16.30
CA LEU A 169 2.16 19.26 -17.68
C LEU A 169 1.04 20.31 -17.81
N GLN A 170 0.26 20.52 -16.78
CA GLN A 170 -0.85 21.46 -16.82
C GLN A 170 -0.50 22.76 -16.11
N THR A 171 -0.09 22.69 -14.84
CA THR A 171 0.11 23.87 -14.01
C THR A 171 1.43 24.60 -14.31
N MET A 172 2.56 23.87 -14.23
CA MET A 172 3.88 24.48 -14.44
C MET A 172 4.06 24.93 -15.89
N TRP A 173 3.64 24.09 -16.82
CA TRP A 173 3.73 24.37 -18.25
C TRP A 173 2.84 25.56 -18.67
N SER A 174 1.59 25.62 -18.19
CA SER A 174 0.70 26.77 -18.43
C SER A 174 1.30 28.08 -17.89
N PHE A 175 1.85 28.04 -16.67
CA PHE A 175 2.53 29.21 -16.11
C PHE A 175 3.74 29.65 -16.95
N LEU A 176 4.57 28.71 -17.37
CA LEU A 176 5.75 29.01 -18.18
C LEU A 176 5.37 29.61 -19.54
N THR A 177 4.36 29.06 -20.18
CA THR A 177 3.83 29.57 -21.45
C THR A 177 3.28 31.00 -21.27
N PHE A 178 2.47 31.20 -20.21
CA PHE A 178 1.95 32.54 -19.89
C PHE A 178 3.08 33.53 -19.62
N LEU A 179 4.10 33.16 -18.81
CA LEU A 179 5.23 34.01 -18.47
C LEU A 179 6.02 34.43 -19.72
N ILE A 180 6.35 33.48 -20.59
CA ILE A 180 7.07 33.75 -21.84
C ILE A 180 6.31 34.76 -22.71
N LEU A 181 5.00 34.52 -22.90
CA LEU A 181 4.15 35.40 -23.69
C LEU A 181 3.97 36.77 -23.04
N ALA A 182 3.80 36.83 -21.71
CA ALA A 182 3.71 38.09 -20.97
C ALA A 182 5.00 38.93 -21.13
N ILE A 183 6.16 38.30 -21.00
CA ILE A 183 7.46 39.00 -21.25
C ILE A 183 7.52 39.48 -22.69
N THR A 184 7.16 38.66 -23.67
CA THR A 184 7.16 39.02 -25.10
C THR A 184 6.27 40.23 -25.38
N ILE A 185 5.06 40.24 -24.85
CA ILE A 185 4.13 41.37 -25.00
C ILE A 185 4.68 42.62 -24.32
N LEU A 186 5.17 42.51 -23.09
CA LEU A 186 5.72 43.66 -22.36
C LEU A 186 6.97 44.25 -23.02
N VAL A 187 7.86 43.39 -23.55
CA VAL A 187 9.01 43.85 -24.36
C VAL A 187 8.57 44.59 -25.62
N SER A 188 7.49 44.19 -26.28
CA SER A 188 6.94 44.84 -27.44
C SER A 188 6.35 46.24 -27.14
N LEU A 189 5.92 46.49 -25.90
CA LEU A 189 5.45 47.77 -25.42
C LEU A 189 6.61 48.67 -24.98
N ASP A 190 7.50 48.13 -24.17
CA ASP A 190 8.73 48.78 -23.72
C ASP A 190 9.74 47.72 -23.23
N PRO A 191 11.00 47.69 -23.76
CA PRO A 191 11.99 46.70 -23.34
C PRO A 191 12.27 46.69 -21.83
N LEU A 192 12.18 47.84 -21.14
CA LEU A 192 12.40 47.94 -19.70
C LEU A 192 11.36 47.20 -18.90
N MET A 193 10.07 47.15 -19.35
CA MET A 193 9.03 46.38 -18.73
C MET A 193 9.34 44.88 -18.76
N GLY A 194 9.83 44.36 -19.89
CA GLY A 194 10.26 42.97 -20.02
C GLY A 194 11.41 42.62 -19.08
N VAL A 195 12.41 43.53 -18.95
CA VAL A 195 13.52 43.36 -18.01
C VAL A 195 13.04 43.30 -16.56
N VAL A 196 12.09 44.16 -16.16
CA VAL A 196 11.51 44.14 -14.80
C VAL A 196 10.86 42.78 -14.49
N VAL A 197 10.08 42.23 -15.42
CA VAL A 197 9.45 40.91 -15.22
C VAL A 197 10.48 39.79 -15.22
N ALA A 198 11.50 39.85 -16.06
CA ALA A 198 12.59 38.86 -16.03
C ALA A 198 13.38 38.88 -14.71
N LEU A 199 13.68 40.07 -14.18
CA LEU A 199 14.33 40.25 -12.87
C LEU A 199 13.39 39.78 -11.72
N TRP A 200 12.11 40.07 -11.82
CA TRP A 200 11.10 39.55 -10.88
C TRP A 200 11.10 38.01 -10.87
N PHE A 201 11.12 37.38 -12.05
CA PHE A 201 11.15 35.91 -12.13
C PHE A 201 12.44 35.33 -11.54
N ALA A 202 13.60 35.97 -11.82
CA ALA A 202 14.86 35.58 -11.20
C ALA A 202 14.83 35.71 -9.68
N GLY A 203 14.26 36.81 -9.15
CA GLY A 203 14.06 37.04 -7.73
C GLY A 203 13.12 36.02 -7.10
N TYR A 204 12.02 35.70 -7.80
CA TYR A 204 11.08 34.65 -7.39
C TYR A 204 11.75 33.26 -7.31
N ALA A 205 12.52 32.91 -8.34
CA ALA A 205 13.30 31.67 -8.36
C ALA A 205 14.34 31.65 -7.22
N GLY A 206 14.99 32.80 -6.95
CA GLY A 206 15.90 32.96 -5.80
C GLY A 206 15.21 32.74 -4.45
N ILE A 207 14.05 33.35 -4.22
CA ILE A 207 13.24 33.12 -2.98
C ILE A 207 12.94 31.64 -2.82
N VAL A 208 12.46 30.97 -3.88
CA VAL A 208 12.18 29.54 -3.87
C VAL A 208 13.45 28.74 -3.55
N TRP A 209 14.56 29.04 -4.20
CA TRP A 209 15.83 28.34 -4.01
C TRP A 209 16.36 28.43 -2.58
N PHE A 210 16.34 29.62 -1.99
CA PHE A 210 16.92 29.86 -0.65
C PHE A 210 15.98 29.44 0.50
N LEU A 211 14.67 29.63 0.38
CA LEU A 211 13.73 29.39 1.47
C LEU A 211 13.06 28.02 1.41
N LEU A 212 12.99 27.35 0.26
CA LEU A 212 12.39 26.01 0.13
C LEU A 212 13.08 24.95 0.99
N PRO A 213 14.43 24.92 1.14
CA PRO A 213 15.07 23.94 2.03
C PRO A 213 14.66 24.08 3.49
N GLU A 214 14.47 25.30 3.99
CA GLU A 214 13.99 25.56 5.36
C GLU A 214 12.54 25.07 5.54
N MET A 215 11.66 25.39 4.60
CA MET A 215 10.29 24.86 4.58
C MET A 215 10.26 23.33 4.58
N ARG A 216 11.14 22.69 3.78
CA ARG A 216 11.23 21.23 3.73
C ARG A 216 11.68 20.64 5.06
N ARG A 217 12.66 21.26 5.76
CA ARG A 217 13.10 20.82 7.10
C ARG A 217 11.97 20.93 8.11
N ALA A 218 11.33 22.08 8.19
CA ALA A 218 10.20 22.30 9.09
C ALA A 218 9.00 21.38 8.77
N GLY A 219 8.75 21.12 7.48
CA GLY A 219 7.72 20.17 7.04
C GLY A 219 8.01 18.73 7.47
N ARG A 220 9.26 18.26 7.38
CA ARG A 220 9.67 16.93 7.86
C ARG A 220 9.52 16.83 9.37
N GLU A 221 10.02 17.81 10.12
CA GLU A 221 9.89 17.86 11.58
C GLU A 221 8.41 17.81 12.00
N THR A 222 7.54 18.54 11.30
CA THR A 222 6.09 18.51 11.54
C THR A 222 5.50 17.13 11.26
N ALA A 223 5.92 16.45 10.18
CA ALA A 223 5.46 15.11 9.86
C ALA A 223 5.92 14.08 10.92
N ASP A 224 7.17 14.18 11.38
CA ASP A 224 7.73 13.30 12.41
C ASP A 224 6.99 13.48 13.74
N GLN A 225 6.80 14.71 14.20
CA GLN A 225 6.06 15.01 15.44
C GLN A 225 4.58 14.62 15.34
N ARG A 226 3.96 14.79 14.17
CA ARG A 226 2.61 14.28 13.91
C ARG A 226 2.54 12.76 14.03
N SER A 227 3.55 12.04 13.54
CA SER A 227 3.62 10.59 13.64
C SER A 227 3.74 10.13 15.09
N VAL A 228 4.57 10.80 15.90
CA VAL A 228 4.71 10.54 17.34
C VAL A 228 3.38 10.78 18.05
N PHE A 229 2.74 11.92 17.81
CA PHE A 229 1.44 12.25 18.42
C PHE A 229 0.35 11.25 18.04
N ASN A 230 0.24 10.90 16.74
CA ASN A 230 -0.70 9.88 16.28
C ASN A 230 -0.40 8.51 16.92
N GLY A 231 0.88 8.14 17.05
CA GLY A 231 1.29 6.90 17.72
C GLY A 231 0.79 6.83 19.15
N ARG A 232 0.93 7.90 19.93
CA ARG A 232 0.41 7.99 21.30
C ARG A 232 -1.12 7.86 21.37
N LEU A 233 -1.85 8.49 20.43
CA LEU A 233 -3.32 8.37 20.35
C LEU A 233 -3.75 6.93 20.02
N VAL A 234 -3.09 6.30 19.05
CA VAL A 234 -3.38 4.92 18.67
C VAL A 234 -3.12 3.98 19.82
N ASP A 235 -2.00 4.16 20.54
CA ASP A 235 -1.65 3.34 21.71
C ASP A 235 -2.72 3.46 22.80
N ALA A 236 -3.12 4.68 23.17
CA ALA A 236 -4.16 4.92 24.16
C ALA A 236 -5.50 4.27 23.79
N PHE A 237 -5.92 4.37 22.52
CA PHE A 237 -7.20 3.79 22.09
C PHE A 237 -7.12 2.27 21.91
N THR A 238 -6.00 1.74 21.46
CA THR A 238 -5.81 0.29 21.35
C THR A 238 -5.83 -0.37 22.72
N ASN A 239 -5.23 0.29 23.72
CA ASN A 239 -5.17 -0.19 25.09
C ASN A 239 -6.20 0.47 26.01
N ILE A 240 -7.35 0.90 25.45
CA ILE A 240 -8.34 1.70 26.19
C ILE A 240 -8.83 1.01 27.46
N VAL A 241 -8.90 -0.32 27.48
CA VAL A 241 -9.28 -1.09 28.66
C VAL A 241 -8.24 -0.89 29.78
N ALA A 242 -6.95 -0.97 29.45
CA ALA A 242 -5.88 -0.72 30.42
C ALA A 242 -5.92 0.72 30.95
N VAL A 243 -6.09 1.69 30.04
CA VAL A 243 -6.27 3.10 30.43
C VAL A 243 -7.45 3.27 31.40
N LYS A 244 -8.61 2.65 31.10
CA LYS A 244 -9.80 2.72 31.95
C LYS A 244 -9.65 2.04 33.31
N LEU A 245 -8.84 0.97 33.36
CA LEU A 245 -8.66 0.20 34.61
C LEU A 245 -7.57 0.79 35.53
N PHE A 246 -6.50 1.34 34.95
CA PHE A 246 -5.28 1.68 35.70
C PHE A 246 -4.97 3.17 35.76
N ASP A 247 -5.59 4.01 34.94
CA ASP A 247 -5.40 5.47 34.96
C ASP A 247 -6.68 6.22 35.35
N SER A 248 -6.50 7.20 36.25
CA SER A 248 -7.54 8.18 36.61
C SER A 248 -7.78 9.24 35.53
N GLY A 249 -7.18 9.10 34.34
CA GLY A 249 -7.22 10.03 33.22
C GLY A 249 -6.15 11.13 33.28
N LYS A 250 -5.50 11.37 34.40
CA LYS A 250 -4.53 12.49 34.55
C LYS A 250 -3.18 12.20 33.88
N ARG A 251 -2.68 10.97 33.98
CA ARG A 251 -1.39 10.59 33.38
C ARG A 251 -1.51 10.54 31.87
N GLU A 252 -2.55 9.89 31.39
CA GLU A 252 -2.78 9.74 29.95
C GLU A 252 -3.02 11.09 29.29
N HIS A 253 -3.80 11.98 29.90
CA HIS A 253 -3.97 13.35 29.43
C HIS A 253 -2.65 14.12 29.37
N ALA A 254 -1.76 13.98 30.37
CA ALA A 254 -0.46 14.63 30.37
C ALA A 254 0.45 14.07 29.25
N TYR A 255 0.45 12.74 29.04
CA TYR A 255 1.23 12.07 28.00
C TYR A 255 0.81 12.48 26.58
N ILE A 256 -0.50 12.53 26.33
CA ILE A 256 -1.06 12.99 25.06
C ILE A 256 -0.79 14.47 24.84
N ARG A 257 -0.94 15.29 25.89
CA ARG A 257 -0.67 16.73 25.84
C ARG A 257 0.76 17.04 25.47
N ASP A 258 1.75 16.36 26.06
CA ASP A 258 3.17 16.51 25.73
C ASP A 258 3.43 16.21 24.25
N GLY A 259 2.84 15.13 23.71
CA GLY A 259 2.93 14.82 22.27
C GLY A 259 2.32 15.91 21.39
N LEU A 260 1.18 16.50 21.82
CA LEU A 260 0.53 17.60 21.10
C LEU A 260 1.36 18.89 21.16
N GLU A 261 1.98 19.21 22.30
CA GLU A 261 2.85 20.39 22.46
C GLU A 261 4.08 20.30 21.55
N GLY A 262 4.70 19.11 21.43
CA GLY A 262 5.77 18.84 20.46
C GLY A 262 5.32 19.07 19.01
N PHE A 263 4.16 18.52 18.64
CA PHE A 263 3.57 18.72 17.31
C PHE A 263 3.26 20.19 17.04
N LEU A 264 2.63 20.90 17.98
CA LEU A 264 2.31 22.34 17.85
C LEU A 264 3.57 23.19 17.66
N THR A 265 4.65 22.89 18.38
CA THR A 265 5.93 23.59 18.23
C THR A 265 6.48 23.44 16.81
N ALA A 266 6.42 22.23 16.25
CA ALA A 266 6.84 21.99 14.88
C ALA A 266 5.94 22.71 13.85
N VAL A 267 4.61 22.70 14.06
CA VAL A 267 3.66 23.44 13.21
C VAL A 267 3.96 24.94 13.23
N VAL A 268 4.25 25.53 14.39
CA VAL A 268 4.60 26.95 14.49
C VAL A 268 5.86 27.29 13.69
N ARG A 269 6.88 26.43 13.71
CA ARG A 269 8.10 26.63 12.87
C ARG A 269 7.76 26.56 11.39
N LEU A 270 6.97 25.59 10.96
CA LEU A 270 6.54 25.46 9.58
C LEU A 270 5.73 26.68 9.11
N THR A 271 4.75 27.11 9.90
CA THR A 271 3.92 28.28 9.55
C THR A 271 4.71 29.57 9.49
N ARG A 272 5.72 29.74 10.37
CA ARG A 272 6.68 30.88 10.25
C ARG A 272 7.45 30.85 8.95
N ALA A 273 8.01 29.69 8.55
CA ALA A 273 8.72 29.55 7.28
C ALA A 273 7.80 29.88 6.09
N ILE A 274 6.56 29.35 6.09
CA ILE A 274 5.54 29.67 5.07
C ILE A 274 5.24 31.16 5.03
N THR A 275 5.06 31.80 6.18
CA THR A 275 4.79 33.25 6.28
C THR A 275 5.95 34.07 5.72
N THR A 276 7.20 33.71 6.04
CA THR A 276 8.39 34.37 5.51
C THR A 276 8.42 34.32 3.98
N VAL A 277 8.18 33.15 3.39
CA VAL A 277 8.14 32.98 1.92
C VAL A 277 7.01 33.83 1.32
N ARG A 278 5.80 33.74 1.85
CA ARG A 278 4.63 34.50 1.36
C ARG A 278 4.85 36.00 1.42
N SER A 279 5.43 36.50 2.51
CA SER A 279 5.74 37.92 2.68
C SER A 279 6.82 38.37 1.70
N SER A 280 7.89 37.58 1.50
CA SER A 280 8.94 37.87 0.52
C SER A 280 8.39 37.95 -0.90
N VAL A 281 7.55 36.99 -1.29
CA VAL A 281 6.90 36.97 -2.61
C VAL A 281 5.93 38.16 -2.76
N ALA A 282 5.17 38.51 -1.73
CA ALA A 282 4.24 39.64 -1.77
C ALA A 282 5.00 40.98 -1.96
N ILE A 283 6.13 41.17 -1.26
CA ILE A 283 6.99 42.36 -1.43
C ILE A 283 7.56 42.41 -2.86
N LEU A 284 8.09 41.29 -3.35
CA LEU A 284 8.63 41.20 -4.71
C LEU A 284 7.57 41.51 -5.78
N ASN A 285 6.37 41.00 -5.62
CA ASN A 285 5.22 41.28 -6.49
C ASN A 285 4.82 42.75 -6.42
N GLY A 286 4.79 43.36 -5.23
CA GLY A 286 4.49 44.77 -5.06
C GLY A 286 5.52 45.67 -5.78
N ILE A 287 6.82 45.34 -5.67
CA ILE A 287 7.89 46.04 -6.38
C ILE A 287 7.68 45.94 -7.90
N MET A 288 7.48 44.74 -8.43
CA MET A 288 7.23 44.53 -9.86
C MET A 288 6.04 45.35 -10.35
N MET A 289 4.89 45.27 -9.66
CA MET A 289 3.66 45.97 -10.04
C MET A 289 3.88 47.52 -10.04
N SER A 290 4.56 48.03 -9.00
CA SER A 290 4.83 49.46 -8.89
C SER A 290 5.77 49.94 -9.99
N LEU A 291 6.86 49.21 -10.27
CA LEU A 291 7.80 49.55 -11.33
C LEU A 291 7.14 49.56 -12.72
N ILE A 292 6.35 48.53 -13.03
CA ILE A 292 5.63 48.45 -14.30
C ILE A 292 4.60 49.58 -14.43
N ALA A 293 3.87 49.90 -13.34
CA ALA A 293 2.91 51.00 -13.33
C ALA A 293 3.61 52.37 -13.60
N VAL A 294 4.76 52.64 -12.93
CA VAL A 294 5.54 53.84 -13.13
C VAL A 294 6.05 53.94 -14.57
N ILE A 295 6.68 52.87 -15.08
CA ILE A 295 7.20 52.83 -16.46
C ILE A 295 6.06 53.05 -17.48
N ALA A 296 4.90 52.39 -17.27
CA ALA A 296 3.74 52.54 -18.13
C ALA A 296 3.21 53.98 -18.16
N VAL A 297 3.08 54.63 -17.00
CA VAL A 297 2.59 56.02 -16.90
C VAL A 297 3.63 56.99 -17.55
N LEU A 298 4.91 56.82 -17.29
CA LEU A 298 5.97 57.67 -17.90
C LEU A 298 5.97 57.52 -19.42
N ASN A 299 5.89 56.34 -19.97
CA ASN A 299 5.85 56.12 -21.41
C ASN A 299 4.55 56.65 -22.04
N TRP A 300 3.46 56.62 -21.33
CA TRP A 300 2.19 57.21 -21.78
C TRP A 300 2.28 58.76 -21.80
N THR A 301 2.83 59.40 -20.78
CA THR A 301 3.00 60.87 -20.75
C THR A 301 3.88 61.40 -21.86
N THR A 302 4.82 60.56 -22.34
CA THR A 302 5.71 60.89 -23.49
C THR A 302 5.10 60.47 -24.85
N GLY A 303 3.89 59.86 -24.86
CA GLY A 303 3.21 59.43 -26.06
C GLY A 303 3.75 58.16 -26.70
N HIS A 304 4.61 57.41 -26.04
CA HIS A 304 5.20 56.17 -26.59
C HIS A 304 4.27 54.97 -26.54
N ILE A 305 3.35 54.93 -25.55
CA ILE A 305 2.36 53.86 -25.44
C ILE A 305 0.95 54.43 -25.29
N SER A 306 -0.07 53.62 -25.67
CA SER A 306 -1.48 53.97 -25.59
C SER A 306 -2.06 53.68 -24.20
N THR A 307 -3.28 54.18 -23.92
CA THR A 307 -4.04 53.89 -22.70
C THR A 307 -4.36 52.39 -22.60
N GLY A 308 -4.68 51.75 -23.72
CA GLY A 308 -4.89 50.31 -23.79
C GLY A 308 -3.65 49.49 -23.48
N ALA A 309 -2.45 49.99 -23.91
CA ALA A 309 -1.17 49.34 -23.56
C ALA A 309 -0.92 49.34 -22.07
N ILE A 310 -1.27 50.44 -21.34
CA ILE A 310 -1.18 50.48 -19.87
C ILE A 310 -2.11 49.38 -19.27
N ALA A 311 -3.32 49.27 -19.74
CA ALA A 311 -4.28 48.30 -19.24
C ALA A 311 -3.81 46.83 -19.48
N ALA A 312 -3.26 46.56 -20.67
CA ALA A 312 -2.67 45.26 -20.99
C ALA A 312 -1.47 44.95 -20.08
N ALA A 313 -0.53 45.90 -19.90
CA ALA A 313 0.64 45.69 -19.06
C ALA A 313 0.24 45.42 -17.59
N LEU A 314 -0.61 46.25 -17.02
CA LEU A 314 -1.10 46.05 -15.64
C LEU A 314 -1.90 44.75 -15.48
N GLY A 315 -2.74 44.40 -16.45
CA GLY A 315 -3.49 43.14 -16.46
C GLY A 315 -2.57 41.92 -16.45
N LEU A 316 -1.55 41.89 -17.32
CA LEU A 316 -0.56 40.81 -17.36
C LEU A 316 0.20 40.65 -16.04
N VAL A 317 0.66 41.78 -15.48
CA VAL A 317 1.42 41.77 -14.21
C VAL A 317 0.52 41.39 -13.03
N PHE A 318 -0.75 41.81 -13.02
CA PHE A 318 -1.73 41.38 -12.01
C PHE A 318 -1.98 39.87 -12.07
N ARG A 319 -2.07 39.31 -13.27
CA ARG A 319 -2.18 37.86 -13.45
C ARG A 319 -0.93 37.12 -12.97
N LEU A 320 0.28 37.61 -13.26
CA LEU A 320 1.53 37.06 -12.72
C LEU A 320 1.55 37.04 -11.18
N ASN A 321 1.09 38.15 -10.57
CA ASN A 321 0.95 38.23 -9.12
C ASN A 321 0.02 37.14 -8.56
N GLN A 322 -1.15 36.93 -9.16
CA GLN A 322 -2.07 35.85 -8.76
C GLN A 322 -1.44 34.47 -8.93
N MET A 323 -0.82 34.23 -10.09
CA MET A 323 -0.22 32.92 -10.40
C MET A 323 1.00 32.62 -9.49
N SER A 324 1.80 33.62 -9.11
CA SER A 324 2.98 33.41 -8.24
C SER A 324 2.62 32.86 -6.86
N GLY A 325 1.52 33.34 -6.26
CA GLY A 325 1.05 32.83 -4.98
C GLY A 325 0.60 31.36 -5.05
N TRP A 326 -0.13 31.01 -6.11
CA TRP A 326 -0.60 29.65 -6.34
C TRP A 326 0.52 28.69 -6.75
N MET A 327 1.50 29.17 -7.52
CA MET A 327 2.68 28.43 -7.94
C MET A 327 3.49 27.89 -6.75
N MET A 328 3.63 28.69 -5.68
CA MET A 328 4.32 28.23 -4.47
C MET A 328 3.64 27.03 -3.81
N PHE A 329 2.30 27.02 -3.80
CA PHE A 329 1.52 25.86 -3.31
C PHE A 329 1.76 24.62 -4.18
N ASN A 330 1.78 24.77 -5.51
CA ASN A 330 2.00 23.67 -6.44
C ASN A 330 3.43 23.10 -6.37
N ILE A 331 4.46 23.95 -6.21
CA ILE A 331 5.85 23.51 -6.01
C ILE A 331 5.94 22.64 -4.73
N ASN A 332 5.29 23.04 -3.64
CA ASN A 332 5.24 22.20 -2.43
C ASN A 332 4.51 20.87 -2.67
N GLY A 333 3.43 20.89 -3.46
CA GLY A 333 2.72 19.68 -3.91
C GLY A 333 3.63 18.74 -4.68
N LEU A 334 4.37 19.26 -5.66
CA LEU A 334 5.34 18.48 -6.45
C LEU A 334 6.41 17.81 -5.58
N VAL A 335 6.99 18.57 -4.64
CA VAL A 335 8.00 18.03 -3.73
C VAL A 335 7.44 16.94 -2.85
N ARG A 336 6.23 17.13 -2.31
CA ARG A 336 5.55 16.13 -1.50
C ARG A 336 5.22 14.88 -2.32
N ASN A 337 4.64 15.04 -3.51
CA ASN A 337 4.30 13.91 -4.39
C ASN A 337 5.56 13.13 -4.79
N TYR A 338 6.66 13.82 -5.12
CA TYR A 338 7.93 13.16 -5.43
C TYR A 338 8.47 12.36 -4.23
N ALA A 339 8.39 12.89 -3.01
CA ALA A 339 8.79 12.18 -1.80
C ALA A 339 7.90 10.96 -1.53
N THR A 340 6.58 11.08 -1.76
CA THR A 340 5.62 9.96 -1.66
C THR A 340 5.94 8.87 -2.68
N ILE A 341 6.26 9.24 -3.93
CA ILE A 341 6.68 8.29 -4.98
C ILE A 341 7.98 7.59 -4.56
N GLN A 342 8.96 8.33 -4.05
CA GLN A 342 10.22 7.76 -3.59
C GLN A 342 10.04 6.78 -2.42
N ASP A 343 9.14 7.06 -1.48
CA ASP A 343 8.81 6.12 -0.41
C ASP A 343 8.05 4.89 -0.93
N ALA A 344 7.11 5.09 -1.85
CA ALA A 344 6.36 3.99 -2.47
C ALA A 344 7.30 3.06 -3.26
N THR A 345 8.23 3.59 -4.07
CA THR A 345 9.16 2.79 -4.86
C THR A 345 10.07 1.91 -4.01
N ARG A 346 10.48 2.36 -2.82
CA ARG A 346 11.27 1.55 -1.87
C ARG A 346 10.55 0.30 -1.40
N THR A 347 9.24 0.26 -1.46
CA THR A 347 8.42 -0.90 -1.06
C THR A 347 7.92 -1.67 -2.28
N ILE A 348 7.48 -0.99 -3.33
CA ILE A 348 6.82 -1.58 -4.49
C ILE A 348 7.83 -2.15 -5.49
N SER A 349 9.02 -1.53 -5.61
CA SER A 349 10.03 -1.90 -6.60
C SER A 349 11.12 -2.84 -6.05
N VAL A 350 10.83 -3.53 -4.95
CA VAL A 350 11.75 -4.52 -4.39
C VAL A 350 11.69 -5.78 -5.25
N THR A 351 12.86 -6.29 -5.59
CA THR A 351 12.99 -7.59 -6.24
C THR A 351 12.61 -8.70 -5.26
N PRO A 352 11.65 -9.60 -5.60
CA PRO A 352 11.33 -10.73 -4.74
C PRO A 352 12.57 -11.59 -4.48
N ALA A 353 12.85 -11.87 -3.20
CA ALA A 353 14.01 -12.67 -2.81
C ALA A 353 13.85 -14.16 -3.20
N ILE A 354 12.60 -14.65 -3.25
CA ILE A 354 12.27 -16.02 -3.63
C ILE A 354 11.47 -15.96 -4.92
N ARG A 355 12.01 -16.56 -5.99
CA ARG A 355 11.39 -16.64 -7.32
C ARG A 355 11.38 -18.06 -7.81
N ASP A 356 10.46 -18.35 -8.70
CA ASP A 356 10.54 -19.58 -9.48
C ASP A 356 11.74 -19.47 -10.42
N SER A 357 12.53 -20.53 -10.52
CA SER A 357 13.62 -20.59 -11.51
C SER A 357 13.04 -20.59 -12.92
N GLU A 358 13.82 -20.14 -13.91
CA GLU A 358 13.39 -20.17 -15.32
C GLU A 358 13.02 -21.60 -15.80
N ASN A 359 13.61 -22.62 -15.17
CA ASN A 359 13.36 -24.04 -15.46
C ASN A 359 12.42 -24.69 -14.43
N ALA A 360 11.75 -23.92 -13.59
CA ALA A 360 10.85 -24.48 -12.59
C ALA A 360 9.69 -25.25 -13.23
N VAL A 361 9.49 -26.48 -12.78
CA VAL A 361 8.44 -27.36 -13.29
C VAL A 361 7.26 -27.44 -12.31
N ALA A 362 6.07 -27.63 -12.86
CA ALA A 362 4.91 -27.90 -12.02
C ALA A 362 5.02 -29.31 -11.42
N MET A 363 4.76 -29.41 -10.11
CA MET A 363 4.75 -30.68 -9.41
C MET A 363 3.39 -31.39 -9.58
N PRO A 364 3.35 -32.66 -10.01
CA PRO A 364 2.13 -33.47 -9.97
C PRO A 364 1.71 -33.75 -8.51
N ARG A 365 0.56 -34.40 -8.29
CA ARG A 365 0.14 -34.80 -6.93
C ARG A 365 1.24 -35.64 -6.29
N SER A 366 1.71 -35.21 -5.12
CA SER A 366 2.80 -35.83 -4.38
C SER A 366 2.41 -37.18 -3.78
N SER A 367 3.38 -38.10 -3.70
CA SER A 367 3.25 -39.33 -2.89
C SER A 367 3.48 -39.05 -1.39
N GLY A 368 4.11 -37.92 -1.04
CA GLY A 368 4.37 -37.49 0.31
C GLY A 368 5.72 -37.90 0.89
N ASP A 369 6.74 -38.26 0.05
CA ASP A 369 8.12 -38.46 0.50
C ASP A 369 8.80 -37.09 0.71
N ILE A 370 9.25 -36.80 1.93
CA ILE A 370 9.87 -35.51 2.29
C ILE A 370 11.23 -35.76 2.90
N ARG A 371 12.28 -35.11 2.34
CA ARG A 371 13.65 -35.24 2.85
C ARG A 371 14.31 -33.88 3.06
N PHE A 372 14.86 -33.69 4.23
CA PHE A 372 15.78 -32.61 4.55
C PHE A 372 17.20 -33.17 4.55
N GLU A 373 18.08 -32.62 3.75
CA GLU A 373 19.46 -33.08 3.60
C GLU A 373 20.42 -31.94 3.96
N ASN A 374 21.07 -32.06 5.12
CA ASN A 374 22.05 -31.12 5.68
C ASN A 374 21.56 -29.66 5.68
N VAL A 375 20.29 -29.45 6.03
CA VAL A 375 19.65 -28.14 5.97
C VAL A 375 20.12 -27.25 7.10
N SER A 376 20.60 -26.04 6.75
CA SER A 376 20.91 -24.97 7.71
C SER A 376 20.23 -23.68 7.29
N PHE A 377 19.73 -22.92 8.30
CA PHE A 377 18.99 -21.67 8.06
C PHE A 377 19.02 -20.75 9.28
N HIS A 378 19.13 -19.45 9.02
CA HIS A 378 18.94 -18.38 10.00
C HIS A 378 18.15 -17.20 9.43
N TYR A 379 17.41 -16.46 10.25
CA TYR A 379 16.65 -15.27 9.85
C TYR A 379 17.55 -14.01 9.79
N GLY A 380 18.61 -14.02 8.97
CA GLY A 380 19.49 -12.86 8.75
C GLY A 380 20.34 -12.45 9.96
N LYS A 381 20.45 -13.30 11.00
CA LYS A 381 21.31 -13.09 12.17
C LYS A 381 22.37 -14.18 12.20
N GLU A 382 23.61 -13.83 12.54
CA GLU A 382 24.65 -14.82 12.81
C GLU A 382 24.22 -15.72 13.98
N GLY A 383 24.05 -17.02 13.70
CA GLY A 383 23.60 -18.02 14.67
C GLY A 383 22.32 -18.74 14.20
N GLY A 384 22.46 -20.01 13.84
CA GLY A 384 21.43 -20.79 13.15
C GLY A 384 20.20 -21.07 14.00
N VAL A 385 19.02 -20.88 13.42
CA VAL A 385 17.75 -21.40 13.95
C VAL A 385 17.61 -22.88 13.60
N ILE A 386 18.16 -23.30 12.45
CA ILE A 386 18.28 -24.69 12.01
C ILE A 386 19.75 -24.96 11.65
N ASP A 387 20.31 -26.04 12.18
CA ASP A 387 21.72 -26.37 12.01
C ASP A 387 21.89 -27.86 11.62
N ASN A 388 22.29 -28.10 10.37
CA ASN A 388 22.55 -29.41 9.81
C ASN A 388 21.42 -30.43 10.01
N LEU A 389 20.18 -29.99 9.77
CA LEU A 389 18.98 -30.81 9.92
C LEU A 389 18.95 -31.89 8.83
N ASN A 390 18.85 -33.15 9.25
CA ASN A 390 18.59 -34.30 8.41
C ASN A 390 17.31 -34.98 8.89
N LEU A 391 16.26 -35.01 8.05
CA LEU A 391 14.96 -35.59 8.40
C LEU A 391 14.36 -36.25 7.16
N HIS A 392 13.92 -37.48 7.29
CA HIS A 392 13.17 -38.19 6.27
C HIS A 392 11.78 -38.56 6.79
N ILE A 393 10.72 -38.12 6.11
CA ILE A 393 9.33 -38.48 6.36
C ILE A 393 8.86 -39.30 5.17
N ARG A 394 8.45 -40.53 5.43
CA ARG A 394 8.02 -41.48 4.39
C ARG A 394 6.60 -41.19 3.90
N PRO A 395 6.23 -41.61 2.69
CA PRO A 395 4.86 -41.52 2.22
C PRO A 395 3.87 -42.15 3.19
N GLY A 396 2.82 -41.39 3.57
CA GLY A 396 1.79 -41.83 4.51
C GLY A 396 2.23 -41.86 5.97
N GLU A 397 3.47 -41.53 6.31
CA GLU A 397 3.95 -41.48 7.70
C GLU A 397 3.42 -40.24 8.42
N ARG A 398 3.03 -40.42 9.72
CA ARG A 398 2.57 -39.34 10.60
C ARG A 398 3.65 -39.05 11.64
N VAL A 399 4.31 -37.89 11.47
CA VAL A 399 5.46 -37.48 12.30
C VAL A 399 5.11 -36.27 13.13
N ALA A 400 5.47 -36.27 14.43
CA ALA A 400 5.40 -35.08 15.28
C ALA A 400 6.77 -34.43 15.47
N LEU A 401 6.82 -33.11 15.34
CA LEU A 401 7.92 -32.29 15.83
C LEU A 401 7.61 -31.85 17.27
N VAL A 402 8.46 -32.25 18.22
CA VAL A 402 8.35 -31.94 19.63
C VAL A 402 9.59 -31.19 20.09
N GLY A 403 9.49 -30.34 21.09
CA GLY A 403 10.64 -29.61 21.64
C GLY A 403 10.26 -28.29 22.29
N PRO A 404 11.17 -27.65 23.02
CA PRO A 404 10.93 -26.38 23.68
C PRO A 404 10.56 -25.26 22.69
N SER A 405 10.03 -24.16 23.22
CA SER A 405 9.80 -22.96 22.41
C SER A 405 11.14 -22.46 21.85
N GLY A 406 11.16 -22.08 20.58
CA GLY A 406 12.40 -21.64 19.91
C GLY A 406 13.29 -22.78 19.39
N ALA A 407 12.91 -24.05 19.52
CA ALA A 407 13.69 -25.19 19.00
C ALA A 407 13.79 -25.24 17.46
N GLY A 408 13.02 -24.43 16.71
CA GLY A 408 13.04 -24.39 15.26
C GLY A 408 11.88 -25.12 14.55
N LYS A 409 10.90 -25.66 15.27
CA LYS A 409 9.77 -26.43 14.70
C LYS A 409 9.00 -25.69 13.60
N THR A 410 8.54 -24.48 13.87
CA THR A 410 7.82 -23.64 12.89
C THR A 410 8.73 -23.24 11.72
N THR A 411 10.04 -23.11 11.95
CA THR A 411 11.00 -22.81 10.89
C THR A 411 11.12 -23.98 9.91
N VAL A 412 11.12 -25.24 10.39
CA VAL A 412 11.11 -26.44 9.51
C VAL A 412 9.88 -26.40 8.58
N VAL A 413 8.70 -26.10 9.12
CA VAL A 413 7.47 -25.96 8.33
C VAL A 413 7.58 -24.82 7.30
N ASN A 414 8.07 -23.66 7.70
CA ASN A 414 8.23 -22.52 6.82
C ASN A 414 9.19 -22.78 5.66
N LEU A 415 10.28 -23.52 5.92
CA LEU A 415 11.24 -23.93 4.88
C LEU A 415 10.63 -24.96 3.93
N MET A 416 9.87 -25.92 4.44
CA MET A 416 9.18 -26.93 3.63
C MET A 416 8.13 -26.30 2.68
N LEU A 417 7.42 -25.28 3.14
CA LEU A 417 6.48 -24.47 2.33
C LEU A 417 7.17 -23.49 1.37
N ARG A 418 8.52 -23.47 1.39
CA ARG A 418 9.33 -22.49 0.64
C ARG A 418 8.83 -21.05 0.87
N LEU A 419 8.56 -20.71 2.15
CA LEU A 419 8.33 -19.33 2.58
C LEU A 419 9.67 -18.60 2.77
N PHE A 420 10.74 -19.37 2.96
CA PHE A 420 12.15 -18.98 2.96
C PHE A 420 12.96 -20.04 2.21
N ASP A 421 14.02 -19.64 1.50
CA ASP A 421 14.97 -20.57 0.92
C ASP A 421 16.05 -20.97 1.95
N VAL A 422 16.52 -22.21 1.88
CA VAL A 422 17.59 -22.72 2.75
C VAL A 422 18.94 -22.09 2.38
N GLU A 423 19.81 -21.85 3.37
CA GLU A 423 21.14 -21.31 3.13
C GLU A 423 22.16 -22.41 2.76
N LYS A 424 22.00 -23.57 3.39
CA LYS A 424 22.80 -24.77 3.07
C LYS A 424 21.89 -25.98 3.02
N GLY A 425 22.32 -26.99 2.25
CA GLY A 425 21.56 -28.21 2.07
C GLY A 425 20.42 -28.07 1.07
N ARG A 426 19.48 -28.99 1.13
CA ARG A 426 18.31 -29.02 0.24
C ARG A 426 17.13 -29.72 0.92
N ILE A 427 15.93 -29.39 0.42
CA ILE A 427 14.69 -30.05 0.81
C ILE A 427 14.12 -30.70 -0.46
N LEU A 428 13.84 -31.98 -0.37
CA LEU A 428 13.31 -32.75 -1.48
C LEU A 428 11.88 -33.20 -1.17
N ILE A 429 11.01 -33.14 -2.18
CA ILE A 429 9.68 -33.77 -2.15
C ILE A 429 9.59 -34.72 -3.33
N ASP A 430 9.29 -35.99 -3.05
CA ASP A 430 9.34 -37.08 -4.05
C ASP A 430 10.65 -37.09 -4.85
N GLY A 431 11.77 -36.83 -4.18
CA GLY A 431 13.13 -36.82 -4.77
C GLY A 431 13.46 -35.56 -5.58
N ARG A 432 12.57 -34.57 -5.67
CA ARG A 432 12.80 -33.28 -6.37
C ARG A 432 13.10 -32.15 -5.40
N ASP A 433 14.11 -31.34 -5.69
CA ASP A 433 14.41 -30.14 -4.90
C ASP A 433 13.26 -29.13 -5.03
N ILE A 434 12.78 -28.62 -3.91
CA ILE A 434 11.68 -27.64 -3.88
C ILE A 434 12.02 -26.34 -4.62
N ARG A 435 13.29 -26.03 -4.86
CA ARG A 435 13.76 -24.87 -5.62
C ARG A 435 13.54 -25.02 -7.12
N ASP A 436 13.46 -26.25 -7.62
CA ASP A 436 13.23 -26.58 -9.02
C ASP A 436 11.73 -26.69 -9.37
N LEU A 437 10.86 -26.50 -8.36
CA LEU A 437 9.41 -26.53 -8.49
C LEU A 437 8.82 -25.12 -8.52
N THR A 438 7.71 -24.95 -9.26
CA THR A 438 6.93 -23.71 -9.12
C THR A 438 6.30 -23.61 -7.73
N GLN A 439 6.39 -22.46 -7.07
CA GLN A 439 5.86 -22.25 -5.71
C GLN A 439 4.36 -22.59 -5.62
N ALA A 440 3.59 -22.29 -6.67
CA ALA A 440 2.16 -22.57 -6.72
C ALA A 440 1.90 -24.09 -6.67
N SER A 441 2.59 -24.89 -7.51
CA SER A 441 2.42 -26.36 -7.56
C SER A 441 2.95 -27.03 -6.29
N LEU A 442 4.05 -26.53 -5.73
CA LEU A 442 4.60 -26.98 -4.46
C LEU A 442 3.59 -26.77 -3.33
N ARG A 443 3.08 -25.55 -3.13
CA ARG A 443 2.12 -25.21 -2.07
C ARG A 443 0.75 -25.86 -2.24
N ALA A 444 0.41 -26.28 -3.46
CA ALA A 444 -0.79 -27.07 -3.71
C ALA A 444 -0.73 -28.45 -3.03
N GLN A 445 0.48 -29.02 -2.82
CA GLN A 445 0.67 -30.31 -2.16
C GLN A 445 0.43 -30.27 -0.64
N PHE A 446 0.41 -29.09 -0.05
CA PHE A 446 0.31 -28.95 1.39
C PHE A 446 -1.06 -28.47 1.85
N GLY A 447 -1.59 -29.10 2.88
CA GLY A 447 -2.68 -28.62 3.69
C GLY A 447 -2.14 -28.15 5.04
N VAL A 448 -2.42 -26.90 5.45
CA VAL A 448 -1.91 -26.33 6.69
C VAL A 448 -3.07 -25.94 7.61
N VAL A 449 -3.12 -26.51 8.80
CA VAL A 449 -3.96 -26.05 9.91
C VAL A 449 -3.05 -25.35 10.90
N SER A 450 -3.13 -24.02 10.97
CA SER A 450 -2.31 -23.21 11.89
C SER A 450 -2.96 -23.09 13.27
N GLN A 451 -2.16 -22.77 14.27
CA GLN A 451 -2.57 -22.53 15.66
C GLN A 451 -3.69 -21.48 15.76
N GLU A 452 -3.54 -20.37 15.05
CA GLU A 452 -4.61 -19.40 14.88
C GLU A 452 -5.34 -19.65 13.57
N ALA A 453 -6.64 -19.91 13.63
CA ALA A 453 -7.48 -20.06 12.46
C ALA A 453 -7.59 -18.72 11.72
N MET A 454 -6.72 -18.50 10.73
CA MET A 454 -6.72 -17.29 9.92
C MET A 454 -7.91 -17.32 8.94
N LEU A 455 -8.96 -16.58 9.29
CA LEU A 455 -10.09 -16.35 8.40
C LEU A 455 -9.96 -14.97 7.75
N MET A 456 -10.24 -14.93 6.45
CA MET A 456 -10.29 -13.68 5.69
C MET A 456 -11.61 -12.96 5.99
N HIS A 457 -11.59 -11.62 5.90
CA HIS A 457 -12.79 -10.79 6.04
C HIS A 457 -13.69 -10.92 4.80
N ARG A 458 -14.26 -12.13 4.63
CA ARG A 458 -15.11 -12.54 3.52
C ARG A 458 -16.26 -13.39 4.05
N SER A 459 -17.14 -13.86 3.16
CA SER A 459 -18.18 -14.82 3.56
C SER A 459 -17.58 -16.12 4.10
N ILE A 460 -18.35 -16.85 4.89
CA ILE A 460 -17.95 -18.20 5.34
C ILE A 460 -17.74 -19.11 4.12
N ARG A 461 -18.60 -18.99 3.12
CA ARG A 461 -18.48 -19.67 1.83
C ARG A 461 -17.12 -19.42 1.17
N ASP A 462 -16.73 -18.15 1.00
CA ASP A 462 -15.44 -17.79 0.40
C ASP A 462 -14.26 -18.29 1.23
N ASN A 463 -14.39 -18.30 2.56
CA ASN A 463 -13.36 -18.81 3.45
C ASN A 463 -13.12 -20.30 3.27
N ILE A 464 -14.17 -21.11 3.12
CA ILE A 464 -14.06 -22.56 2.86
C ILE A 464 -13.62 -22.78 1.41
N GLY A 465 -14.27 -22.11 0.44
CA GLY A 465 -13.99 -22.22 -0.99
C GLY A 465 -12.56 -21.83 -1.38
N TYR A 466 -11.89 -21.04 -0.55
CA TYR A 466 -10.47 -20.69 -0.77
C TYR A 466 -9.53 -21.90 -0.79
N GLY A 467 -9.96 -23.05 -0.26
CA GLY A 467 -9.21 -24.30 -0.30
C GLY A 467 -9.05 -24.86 -1.72
N ARG A 468 -10.04 -24.66 -2.61
CA ARG A 468 -10.01 -25.17 -3.99
C ARG A 468 -10.81 -24.24 -4.92
N GLU A 469 -10.11 -23.69 -5.92
CA GLU A 469 -10.71 -22.85 -6.95
C GLU A 469 -11.78 -23.64 -7.73
N GLY A 470 -12.92 -22.99 -8.00
CA GLY A 470 -14.03 -23.59 -8.74
C GLY A 470 -14.86 -24.64 -7.99
N ALA A 471 -14.67 -24.78 -6.67
CA ALA A 471 -15.48 -25.68 -5.86
C ALA A 471 -16.97 -25.27 -5.89
N SER A 472 -17.85 -26.26 -6.08
CA SER A 472 -19.28 -26.07 -6.05
C SER A 472 -19.82 -25.85 -4.63
N ASP A 473 -21.01 -25.29 -4.50
CA ASP A 473 -21.67 -25.09 -3.21
C ASP A 473 -21.91 -26.42 -2.46
N ALA A 474 -22.22 -27.48 -3.20
CA ALA A 474 -22.41 -28.80 -2.63
C ALA A 474 -21.11 -29.33 -1.99
N GLU A 475 -19.96 -29.14 -2.65
CA GLU A 475 -18.64 -29.54 -2.13
C GLU A 475 -18.24 -28.71 -0.91
N ILE A 476 -18.53 -27.40 -0.91
CA ILE A 476 -18.30 -26.51 0.24
C ILE A 476 -19.13 -26.94 1.45
N VAL A 477 -20.41 -27.22 1.24
CA VAL A 477 -21.32 -27.70 2.31
C VAL A 477 -20.87 -29.06 2.84
N GLU A 478 -20.47 -29.99 1.97
CA GLU A 478 -19.98 -31.29 2.36
C GLU A 478 -18.67 -31.21 3.17
N ALA A 479 -17.75 -30.37 2.76
CA ALA A 479 -16.53 -30.09 3.53
C ALA A 479 -16.85 -29.49 4.91
N ALA A 480 -17.84 -28.60 4.99
CA ALA A 480 -18.32 -28.06 6.26
C ALA A 480 -18.97 -29.09 7.17
N ARG A 481 -19.73 -30.04 6.61
CA ARG A 481 -20.32 -31.16 7.37
C ARG A 481 -19.25 -32.07 7.95
N ARG A 482 -18.29 -32.48 7.13
CA ARG A 482 -17.15 -33.30 7.56
C ARG A 482 -16.30 -32.61 8.64
N ALA A 483 -16.25 -31.27 8.66
CA ALA A 483 -15.59 -30.50 9.69
C ALA A 483 -16.50 -30.18 10.91
N ALA A 484 -17.68 -30.76 11.02
CA ALA A 484 -18.69 -30.45 12.03
C ALA A 484 -18.99 -28.93 12.12
N ALA A 485 -18.94 -28.23 10.99
CA ALA A 485 -19.14 -26.78 10.91
C ALA A 485 -20.54 -26.41 10.37
N HIS A 486 -21.19 -27.30 9.63
CA HIS A 486 -22.43 -27.00 8.92
C HIS A 486 -23.53 -26.46 9.83
N ASP A 487 -23.77 -27.13 10.96
CA ASP A 487 -24.92 -26.86 11.83
C ASP A 487 -24.85 -25.43 12.38
N PHE A 488 -23.70 -25.02 12.95
CA PHE A 488 -23.60 -23.65 13.43
C PHE A 488 -23.55 -22.61 12.29
N ILE A 489 -23.02 -22.96 11.10
CA ILE A 489 -22.97 -22.02 9.96
C ILE A 489 -24.39 -21.64 9.53
N VAL A 490 -25.33 -22.58 9.47
CA VAL A 490 -26.72 -22.32 9.03
C VAL A 490 -27.41 -21.27 9.92
N ASP A 491 -27.11 -21.28 11.21
CA ASP A 491 -27.74 -20.39 12.21
C ASP A 491 -27.05 -19.02 12.33
N VAL A 492 -25.91 -18.82 11.67
CA VAL A 492 -25.15 -17.57 11.76
C VAL A 492 -25.83 -16.46 10.94
N GLU A 493 -25.98 -15.27 11.55
CA GLU A 493 -26.42 -14.06 10.88
C GLU A 493 -25.43 -12.91 11.18
N ASP A 494 -25.02 -12.17 10.16
CA ASP A 494 -24.14 -11.01 10.34
C ASP A 494 -24.96 -9.71 10.59
N PRO A 495 -24.31 -8.63 11.06
CA PRO A 495 -24.99 -7.36 11.34
C PRO A 495 -25.70 -6.71 10.14
N ARG A 496 -25.48 -7.20 8.92
CA ARG A 496 -26.16 -6.75 7.70
C ARG A 496 -27.32 -7.68 7.29
N GLY A 497 -27.66 -8.67 8.10
CA GLY A 497 -28.75 -9.61 7.85
C GLY A 497 -28.43 -10.73 6.85
N ARG A 498 -27.13 -10.94 6.48
CA ARG A 498 -26.73 -12.08 5.65
C ARG A 498 -26.60 -13.31 6.52
N LYS A 499 -27.17 -14.44 6.04
CA LYS A 499 -27.31 -15.67 6.81
C LYS A 499 -26.44 -16.81 6.28
N GLY A 500 -26.11 -17.72 7.14
CA GLY A 500 -25.46 -18.98 6.81
C GLY A 500 -24.09 -18.76 6.14
N TYR A 501 -23.88 -19.45 5.04
CA TYR A 501 -22.65 -19.39 4.27
C TYR A 501 -22.33 -18.01 3.69
N GLU A 502 -23.33 -17.13 3.49
CA GLU A 502 -23.16 -15.77 2.98
C GLU A 502 -22.81 -14.77 4.09
N ALA A 503 -22.90 -15.16 5.37
CA ALA A 503 -22.50 -14.30 6.48
C ALA A 503 -21.00 -13.96 6.40
N GLN A 504 -20.70 -12.67 6.56
CA GLN A 504 -19.30 -12.18 6.51
C GLN A 504 -18.62 -12.39 7.87
N VAL A 505 -17.38 -12.83 7.84
CA VAL A 505 -16.50 -12.96 9.01
C VAL A 505 -15.58 -11.75 9.11
N GLY A 506 -15.24 -11.30 10.33
CA GLY A 506 -14.27 -10.24 10.57
C GLY A 506 -14.74 -9.14 11.51
N GLU A 507 -14.01 -8.03 11.62
CA GLU A 507 -14.27 -6.95 12.59
C GLU A 507 -15.68 -6.33 12.48
N ARG A 508 -16.25 -6.30 11.28
CA ARG A 508 -17.61 -5.77 10.98
C ARG A 508 -18.58 -6.85 10.57
N GLY A 509 -18.20 -8.11 10.75
CA GLY A 509 -19.02 -9.30 10.46
C GLY A 509 -19.35 -10.07 11.72
N VAL A 510 -19.72 -11.34 11.53
CA VAL A 510 -20.00 -12.25 12.65
C VAL A 510 -18.73 -12.55 13.43
N LYS A 511 -18.83 -12.54 14.75
CA LYS A 511 -17.77 -12.97 15.66
C LYS A 511 -17.92 -14.45 15.92
N LEU A 512 -17.17 -15.27 15.20
CA LEU A 512 -17.08 -16.69 15.47
C LEU A 512 -16.25 -16.96 16.73
N SER A 513 -16.62 -17.97 17.51
CA SER A 513 -15.80 -18.47 18.61
C SER A 513 -14.47 -19.05 18.10
N GLY A 514 -13.49 -19.26 18.97
CA GLY A 514 -12.21 -19.91 18.61
C GLY A 514 -12.43 -21.24 17.90
N GLY A 515 -13.26 -22.10 18.47
CA GLY A 515 -13.60 -23.41 17.91
C GLY A 515 -14.39 -23.35 16.60
N GLN A 516 -15.28 -22.36 16.44
CA GLN A 516 -16.00 -22.14 15.17
C GLN A 516 -15.05 -21.72 14.06
N ARG A 517 -14.12 -20.77 14.34
CA ARG A 517 -13.08 -20.38 13.38
C ARG A 517 -12.24 -21.56 12.95
N GLN A 518 -11.85 -22.41 13.88
CA GLN A 518 -11.01 -23.56 13.62
C GLN A 518 -11.75 -24.60 12.75
N ARG A 519 -13.02 -24.88 13.02
CA ARG A 519 -13.84 -25.77 12.16
C ARG A 519 -13.98 -25.25 10.73
N VAL A 520 -14.14 -23.95 10.53
CA VAL A 520 -14.14 -23.35 9.19
C VAL A 520 -12.77 -23.54 8.50
N ALA A 521 -11.65 -23.38 9.24
CA ALA A 521 -10.32 -23.64 8.69
C ALA A 521 -10.10 -25.12 8.35
N ILE A 522 -10.60 -26.05 9.17
CA ILE A 522 -10.57 -27.49 8.88
C ILE A 522 -11.41 -27.80 7.64
N ALA A 523 -12.62 -27.24 7.50
CA ALA A 523 -13.45 -27.39 6.30
C ALA A 523 -12.73 -26.95 5.03
N ARG A 524 -12.01 -25.82 5.08
CA ARG A 524 -11.11 -25.35 3.98
C ARG A 524 -10.08 -26.42 3.62
N MET A 525 -9.47 -27.05 4.62
CA MET A 525 -8.46 -28.08 4.42
C MET A 525 -9.05 -29.39 3.84
N MET A 526 -10.22 -29.81 4.31
CA MET A 526 -10.92 -30.96 3.76
C MET A 526 -11.28 -30.74 2.29
N LEU A 527 -11.72 -29.53 1.94
CA LEU A 527 -12.01 -29.17 0.54
C LEU A 527 -10.76 -29.18 -0.34
N LYS A 528 -9.60 -28.74 0.19
CA LYS A 528 -8.32 -28.73 -0.52
C LYS A 528 -7.82 -30.14 -0.86
N ASP A 529 -8.05 -31.10 0.02
CA ASP A 529 -7.63 -32.50 -0.10
C ASP A 529 -6.16 -32.70 -0.50
N ALA A 530 -5.25 -31.98 0.13
CA ALA A 530 -3.81 -32.04 -0.12
C ALA A 530 -3.22 -33.39 0.37
N PRO A 531 -2.19 -33.95 -0.34
CA PRO A 531 -1.56 -35.21 0.05
C PRO A 531 -0.65 -35.10 1.29
N ILE A 532 -0.16 -33.92 1.61
CA ILE A 532 0.71 -33.65 2.77
C ILE A 532 -0.04 -32.69 3.70
N LEU A 533 -0.15 -33.05 4.97
CA LEU A 533 -0.79 -32.22 5.99
C LEU A 533 0.22 -31.68 6.99
N ILE A 534 0.06 -30.41 7.33
CA ILE A 534 0.80 -29.73 8.40
C ILE A 534 -0.21 -29.30 9.47
N LEU A 535 -0.03 -29.78 10.67
CA LEU A 535 -0.88 -29.48 11.82
C LEU A 535 -0.07 -28.72 12.86
N ASP A 536 -0.36 -27.44 13.07
CA ASP A 536 0.28 -26.61 14.07
C ASP A 536 -0.72 -26.31 15.19
N GLU A 537 -0.59 -27.00 16.34
CA GLU A 537 -1.46 -26.84 17.53
C GLU A 537 -2.98 -26.80 17.24
N ALA A 538 -3.45 -27.63 16.36
CA ALA A 538 -4.81 -27.56 15.80
C ALA A 538 -5.97 -27.64 16.83
N THR A 539 -5.73 -27.82 18.15
CA THR A 539 -6.79 -28.01 19.15
C THR A 539 -6.64 -27.14 20.41
N SER A 540 -5.72 -26.18 20.46
CA SER A 540 -5.34 -25.46 21.70
C SER A 540 -6.41 -24.53 22.31
N ALA A 541 -7.48 -24.17 21.60
CA ALA A 541 -8.46 -23.15 22.00
C ALA A 541 -9.89 -23.68 22.16
N LEU A 542 -10.08 -24.97 22.49
CA LEU A 542 -11.40 -25.64 22.40
C LEU A 542 -11.92 -26.14 23.76
N ASP A 543 -13.24 -26.09 23.92
CA ASP A 543 -13.94 -26.76 25.01
C ASP A 543 -13.91 -28.28 24.81
N SER A 544 -13.85 -29.06 25.90
CA SER A 544 -13.58 -30.51 25.91
C SER A 544 -14.51 -31.36 25.02
N GLU A 545 -15.81 -31.03 24.91
CA GLU A 545 -16.76 -31.75 24.05
C GLU A 545 -16.53 -31.46 22.54
N VAL A 546 -16.19 -30.21 22.22
CA VAL A 546 -15.88 -29.78 20.84
C VAL A 546 -14.51 -30.31 20.41
N GLU A 547 -13.57 -30.48 21.35
CA GLU A 547 -12.24 -31.04 21.10
C GLU A 547 -12.33 -32.49 20.59
N ALA A 548 -13.14 -33.33 21.18
CA ALA A 548 -13.31 -34.73 20.75
C ALA A 548 -13.82 -34.82 19.29
N ALA A 549 -14.87 -34.06 18.96
CA ALA A 549 -15.44 -34.06 17.61
C ALA A 549 -14.45 -33.53 16.56
N ILE A 550 -13.57 -32.58 16.94
CA ILE A 550 -12.52 -32.05 16.04
C ILE A 550 -11.36 -33.04 15.91
N GLN A 551 -10.99 -33.74 16.97
CA GLN A 551 -9.99 -34.81 16.92
C GLN A 551 -10.39 -35.91 15.95
N ASP A 552 -11.63 -36.40 16.03
CA ASP A 552 -12.15 -37.42 15.10
C ASP A 552 -12.08 -36.94 13.65
N ASN A 553 -12.44 -35.67 13.38
CA ASN A 553 -12.36 -35.08 12.05
C ASN A 553 -10.91 -34.92 11.57
N LEU A 554 -9.99 -34.58 12.46
CA LEU A 554 -8.56 -34.51 12.13
C LEU A 554 -7.97 -35.89 11.84
N TYR A 555 -8.37 -36.95 12.58
CA TYR A 555 -7.95 -38.33 12.29
C TYR A 555 -8.43 -38.76 10.91
N GLN A 556 -9.68 -38.51 10.57
CA GLN A 556 -10.20 -38.78 9.21
C GLN A 556 -9.45 -38.00 8.13
N LEU A 557 -9.08 -36.74 8.42
CA LEU A 557 -8.29 -35.92 7.48
C LEU A 557 -6.88 -36.49 7.26
N MET A 558 -6.27 -37.08 8.29
CA MET A 558 -4.92 -37.66 8.23
C MET A 558 -4.86 -39.01 7.51
N GLU A 559 -5.98 -39.69 7.36
CA GLU A 559 -6.03 -41.05 6.80
C GLU A 559 -5.50 -41.08 5.37
N GLY A 560 -4.50 -41.95 5.11
CA GLY A 560 -3.85 -42.10 3.82
C GLY A 560 -2.96 -40.93 3.36
N LYS A 561 -2.60 -39.99 4.25
CA LYS A 561 -1.78 -38.82 3.95
C LYS A 561 -0.50 -38.79 4.76
N THR A 562 0.52 -38.14 4.24
CA THR A 562 1.73 -37.80 5.01
C THR A 562 1.43 -36.62 5.93
N VAL A 563 1.76 -36.75 7.22
CA VAL A 563 1.42 -35.74 8.23
C VAL A 563 2.68 -35.27 8.96
N LEU A 564 2.84 -33.96 9.05
CA LEU A 564 3.81 -33.31 9.94
C LEU A 564 3.04 -32.49 10.97
N ALA A 565 3.05 -32.90 12.25
CA ALA A 565 2.39 -32.18 13.33
C ALA A 565 3.41 -31.48 14.22
N ILE A 566 3.17 -30.20 14.55
CA ILE A 566 3.84 -29.55 15.68
C ILE A 566 2.96 -29.81 16.89
N ALA A 567 3.43 -30.70 17.75
CA ALA A 567 2.61 -31.21 18.85
C ALA A 567 2.95 -30.47 20.16
N HIS A 568 1.92 -29.87 20.75
CA HIS A 568 1.96 -29.28 22.10
C HIS A 568 0.99 -29.96 23.07
N ARG A 569 0.11 -30.86 22.60
CA ARG A 569 -0.84 -31.62 23.42
C ARG A 569 -0.59 -33.13 23.36
N LEU A 570 -0.72 -33.75 24.50
CA LEU A 570 -0.51 -35.18 24.71
C LEU A 570 -1.44 -36.06 23.83
N SER A 571 -2.69 -35.66 23.69
CA SER A 571 -3.69 -36.38 22.88
C SER A 571 -3.32 -36.44 21.39
N THR A 572 -2.72 -35.40 20.85
CA THR A 572 -2.29 -35.37 19.45
C THR A 572 -1.06 -36.25 19.21
N ILE A 573 -0.16 -36.35 20.20
CA ILE A 573 1.09 -37.11 20.11
C ILE A 573 0.84 -38.64 20.04
N ALA A 574 -0.16 -39.13 20.78
CA ALA A 574 -0.46 -40.56 20.89
C ALA A 574 -0.92 -41.21 19.58
N ALA A 575 -1.38 -40.43 18.61
CA ALA A 575 -1.90 -40.92 17.33
C ALA A 575 -0.88 -40.90 16.17
N LEU A 576 0.35 -40.50 16.46
CA LEU A 576 1.39 -40.33 15.45
C LEU A 576 2.39 -41.50 15.48
N ASP A 577 2.89 -41.84 14.30
CA ASP A 577 3.71 -43.05 14.12
C ASP A 577 5.13 -42.85 14.67
N ARG A 578 5.67 -41.61 14.61
CA ARG A 578 7.03 -41.27 15.05
C ARG A 578 7.12 -39.83 15.59
N LEU A 579 7.94 -39.65 16.60
CA LEU A 579 8.24 -38.38 17.21
C LEU A 579 9.69 -37.98 16.90
N VAL A 580 9.89 -36.72 16.56
CA VAL A 580 11.19 -36.11 16.31
C VAL A 580 11.36 -34.96 17.31
N VAL A 581 12.29 -35.11 18.23
CA VAL A 581 12.55 -34.13 19.28
C VAL A 581 13.63 -33.17 18.82
N MET A 582 13.29 -31.90 18.81
CA MET A 582 14.21 -30.83 18.40
C MET A 582 14.65 -30.00 19.60
N ASP A 583 15.93 -29.68 19.65
CA ASP A 583 16.48 -28.66 20.52
C ASP A 583 17.53 -27.83 19.77
N LYS A 584 17.45 -26.49 19.92
CA LYS A 584 18.40 -25.54 19.33
C LYS A 584 18.69 -25.81 17.83
N GLY A 585 17.64 -26.11 17.07
CA GLY A 585 17.73 -26.31 15.61
C GLY A 585 18.25 -27.67 15.14
N ARG A 586 18.44 -28.62 16.05
CA ARG A 586 18.91 -29.97 15.74
C ARG A 586 17.94 -31.03 16.24
N ILE A 587 17.92 -32.19 15.59
CA ILE A 587 17.23 -33.37 16.10
C ILE A 587 18.12 -34.01 17.20
N VAL A 588 17.54 -34.19 18.37
CA VAL A 588 18.25 -34.77 19.54
C VAL A 588 17.76 -36.16 19.93
N GLU A 589 16.47 -36.46 19.68
CA GLU A 589 15.87 -37.77 19.95
C GLU A 589 14.85 -38.08 18.82
N GLU A 590 14.68 -39.35 18.51
CA GLU A 590 13.75 -39.82 17.49
C GLU A 590 13.26 -41.24 17.85
N GLY A 591 11.96 -41.48 17.79
CA GLY A 591 11.38 -42.78 18.13
C GLY A 591 9.87 -42.71 18.31
N THR A 592 9.26 -43.79 18.76
CA THR A 592 7.87 -43.87 19.19
C THR A 592 7.70 -43.22 20.59
N HIS A 593 6.46 -42.98 20.98
CA HIS A 593 6.15 -42.44 22.32
C HIS A 593 6.78 -43.28 23.44
N ASP A 594 6.56 -44.59 23.39
CA ASP A 594 7.01 -45.52 24.44
C ASP A 594 8.55 -45.58 24.51
N GLU A 595 9.22 -45.65 23.37
CA GLU A 595 10.67 -45.64 23.28
C GLU A 595 11.27 -44.35 23.88
N LEU A 596 10.71 -43.20 23.55
CA LEU A 596 11.25 -41.91 24.04
C LEU A 596 10.93 -41.66 25.52
N VAL A 597 9.81 -42.17 26.03
CA VAL A 597 9.53 -42.14 27.47
C VAL A 597 10.53 -43.04 28.24
N ALA A 598 10.81 -44.27 27.70
CA ALA A 598 11.75 -45.20 28.29
C ALA A 598 13.21 -44.68 28.27
N LEU A 599 13.56 -43.83 27.29
CA LEU A 599 14.90 -43.22 27.14
C LEU A 599 15.21 -42.21 28.25
N ASP A 600 14.18 -41.72 29.00
CA ASP A 600 14.24 -40.69 30.05
C ASP A 600 15.01 -39.42 29.62
N GLY A 601 14.94 -39.07 28.32
CA GLY A 601 15.62 -37.95 27.71
C GLY A 601 14.87 -36.62 27.81
N LEU A 602 15.06 -35.74 26.84
CA LEU A 602 14.38 -34.45 26.76
C LEU A 602 12.86 -34.64 26.60
N TYR A 603 12.43 -35.59 25.75
CA TYR A 603 11.01 -35.89 25.55
C TYR A 603 10.31 -36.32 26.84
N ALA A 604 10.92 -37.27 27.58
CA ALA A 604 10.36 -37.76 28.83
C ALA A 604 10.21 -36.64 29.87
N ARG A 605 11.19 -35.70 29.96
CA ARG A 605 11.09 -34.52 30.82
C ARG A 605 9.96 -33.57 30.41
N LEU A 606 9.80 -33.32 29.11
CA LEU A 606 8.70 -32.49 28.59
C LEU A 606 7.35 -33.15 28.85
N TRP A 607 7.27 -34.47 28.66
CA TRP A 607 6.07 -35.27 28.92
C TRP A 607 5.68 -35.22 30.42
N LYS A 608 6.62 -35.49 31.33
CA LYS A 608 6.39 -35.45 32.79
C LYS A 608 5.86 -34.07 33.23
N ARG A 609 6.37 -32.99 32.67
CA ARG A 609 5.89 -31.62 32.99
C ARG A 609 4.47 -31.36 32.53
N GLN A 610 4.06 -31.92 31.42
CA GLN A 610 2.69 -31.74 30.89
C GLN A 610 1.68 -32.69 31.53
N SER A 611 2.05 -33.92 31.81
CA SER A 611 1.19 -34.91 32.44
C SER A 611 1.10 -34.74 33.97
N GLY A 612 2.15 -34.21 34.61
CA GLY A 612 2.20 -34.00 36.06
C GLY A 612 1.38 -32.82 36.59
N GLY A 613 0.85 -31.95 35.72
CA GLY A 613 -0.05 -30.86 36.12
C GLY A 613 -1.44 -31.28 36.58
N PHE A 614 -1.83 -32.57 36.46
CA PHE A 614 -3.10 -33.13 36.92
C PHE A 614 -3.02 -34.08 38.10
N LEU A 615 -1.80 -34.42 38.55
CA LEU A 615 -1.62 -35.23 39.76
C LEU A 615 -0.69 -34.46 40.70
N PHE A 616 -1.26 -33.74 41.65
CA PHE A 616 -0.57 -33.32 42.87
C PHE A 616 -0.06 -34.57 43.57
N ASN A 617 1.21 -34.90 43.41
CA ASN A 617 1.88 -35.84 44.26
C ASN A 617 2.58 -35.05 45.38
N GLU A 618 2.06 -35.10 46.57
CA GLU A 618 2.51 -34.46 47.80
C GLU A 618 3.89 -34.97 48.32
N GLN A 619 4.77 -35.42 47.45
CA GLN A 619 6.09 -35.93 47.90
C GLN A 619 7.19 -35.56 46.89
N ASP A 620 7.52 -34.26 46.83
CA ASP A 620 8.88 -33.87 46.46
C ASP A 620 9.31 -32.68 47.35
N PRO A 621 10.36 -32.83 48.19
CA PRO A 621 10.85 -31.74 49.02
C PRO A 621 11.45 -30.67 48.11
N LEU A 622 10.94 -29.47 48.24
CA LEU A 622 11.48 -28.27 47.62
C LEU A 622 12.98 -28.16 47.93
N ASP A 623 13.77 -28.17 46.88
CA ASP A 623 15.19 -27.83 46.93
C ASP A 623 15.33 -26.32 47.23
N GLU A 624 15.48 -25.99 48.53
CA GLU A 624 15.64 -24.64 49.07
C GLU A 624 17.04 -24.05 48.79
N THR A 625 17.81 -24.60 47.84
CA THR A 625 19.21 -24.23 47.63
C THR A 625 19.48 -23.43 46.35
N ARG A 626 18.56 -22.53 45.92
CA ARG A 626 18.87 -21.57 44.82
C ARG A 626 18.27 -20.17 45.00
N ALA A 627 18.21 -19.68 46.22
CA ALA A 627 17.86 -18.28 46.52
C ALA A 627 18.97 -17.57 47.31
N ALA A 628 20.24 -17.83 46.96
CA ALA A 628 21.37 -17.08 47.48
C ALA A 628 22.59 -17.28 46.56
N GLU A 629 22.55 -16.60 45.41
CA GLU A 629 23.74 -16.05 44.72
C GLU A 629 23.27 -15.04 43.67
#